data_6ca6bb10304034582c450b05d8d9b2b4
#
_entry.id   6ca6bb10304034582c450b05d8d9b2b4
#
_cell.length_a   1.000
_cell.length_b   1.000
_cell.length_c   1.000
_cell.angle_alpha   90.00
_cell.angle_beta   90.00
_cell.angle_gamma   90.00
#
_symmetry.space_group_name_H-M   'P 1'
#
loop_
_entity.id
_entity.type
_entity.pdbx_description
1 polymer ?
#
loop_
_entity_poly.entity_id
_entity_poly.type
_entity_poly.pdbx_seq_one_letter_code
_entity_poly.pdbx_strand_id
1 'polypeptide(L)'
;MTSLLLTDWFAVENMKIFFNHKEELWNSWSHAFGIVLAVVAGTVFIVWCSLAAFKPLMDSVSPIAIGWIIAEGVAYITGALFYTFNRRRFMHTVFHFFVLIGSICHIIAVWDILVKLEY
;
A
#
# COMPACT_ATOMS: atom_id res chain seq x y z
N MET A 1 -54.30 -7.15 -8.90
CA MET A 1 -53.13 -6.59 -8.23
C MET A 1 -52.03 -7.62 -7.93
N THR A 2 -52.38 -8.83 -7.58
CA THR A 2 -51.39 -9.95 -7.33
C THR A 2 -50.74 -10.50 -8.59
N SER A 3 -51.35 -10.42 -9.75
CA SER A 3 -50.78 -10.92 -11.01
C SER A 3 -49.66 -10.04 -11.57
N LEU A 4 -49.72 -8.74 -11.35
CA LEU A 4 -48.66 -7.79 -11.76
C LEU A 4 -47.37 -7.98 -10.94
N LEU A 5 -47.48 -8.23 -9.66
CA LEU A 5 -46.34 -8.48 -8.79
C LEU A 5 -45.61 -9.81 -9.11
N LEU A 6 -46.33 -10.83 -9.58
CA LEU A 6 -45.75 -12.10 -10.00
C LEU A 6 -44.98 -11.98 -11.34
N THR A 7 -45.50 -11.20 -12.28
CA THR A 7 -44.81 -10.94 -13.55
C THR A 7 -43.52 -10.12 -13.37
N ASP A 8 -43.51 -9.19 -12.44
CA ASP A 8 -42.34 -8.42 -12.09
C ASP A 8 -41.28 -9.29 -11.37
N TRP A 9 -41.71 -10.21 -10.52
CA TRP A 9 -40.84 -11.18 -9.87
C TRP A 9 -40.17 -12.14 -10.87
N PHE A 10 -40.93 -12.68 -11.80
CA PHE A 10 -40.41 -13.55 -12.87
C PHE A 10 -39.49 -12.78 -13.83
N ALA A 11 -39.74 -11.49 -14.09
CA ALA A 11 -38.87 -10.66 -14.90
C ALA A 11 -37.53 -10.37 -14.21
N VAL A 12 -37.56 -10.13 -12.88
CA VAL A 12 -36.34 -9.91 -12.07
C VAL A 12 -35.53 -11.18 -11.92
N GLU A 13 -36.18 -12.34 -11.78
CA GLU A 13 -35.50 -13.64 -11.66
C GLU A 13 -34.86 -14.05 -12.99
N ASN A 14 -35.56 -13.83 -14.11
CA ASN A 14 -35.01 -14.05 -15.44
C ASN A 14 -33.88 -13.06 -15.79
N MET A 15 -33.89 -11.82 -15.29
CA MET A 15 -32.74 -10.91 -15.43
C MET A 15 -31.50 -11.42 -14.67
N LYS A 16 -31.66 -12.04 -13.52
CA LYS A 16 -30.56 -12.69 -12.78
C LYS A 16 -29.91 -13.85 -13.54
N ILE A 17 -30.70 -14.56 -14.35
CA ILE A 17 -30.20 -15.69 -15.16
C ILE A 17 -29.45 -15.18 -16.41
N PHE A 18 -29.69 -13.96 -16.85
CA PHE A 18 -28.98 -13.35 -18.01
C PHE A 18 -27.56 -12.88 -17.70
N PHE A 19 -27.17 -12.74 -16.43
CA PHE A 19 -25.77 -12.58 -16.07
C PHE A 19 -25.06 -13.91 -16.23
N ASN A 20 -24.55 -14.14 -17.43
CA ASN A 20 -23.83 -15.34 -17.78
C ASN A 20 -22.60 -15.45 -16.84
N HIS A 21 -22.50 -16.52 -16.10
CA HIS A 21 -21.38 -16.82 -15.21
C HIS A 21 -20.00 -16.62 -15.89
N LYS A 22 -19.94 -16.76 -17.21
CA LYS A 22 -18.75 -16.46 -18.00
C LYS A 22 -18.43 -14.97 -18.07
N GLU A 23 -19.41 -14.09 -18.14
CA GLU A 23 -19.21 -12.64 -18.17
C GLU A 23 -18.72 -12.11 -16.84
N GLU A 24 -19.26 -12.62 -15.73
CA GLU A 24 -18.78 -12.29 -14.39
C GLU A 24 -17.34 -12.78 -14.18
N LEU A 25 -17.01 -13.96 -14.70
CA LEU A 25 -15.65 -14.50 -14.64
C LEU A 25 -14.68 -13.63 -15.42
N TRP A 26 -15.03 -13.21 -16.64
CA TRP A 26 -14.20 -12.32 -17.45
C TRP A 26 -14.05 -10.94 -16.81
N ASN A 27 -15.09 -10.38 -16.24
CA ASN A 27 -15.03 -9.13 -15.49
C ASN A 27 -14.09 -9.25 -14.28
N SER A 28 -14.23 -10.29 -13.50
CA SER A 28 -13.36 -10.54 -12.34
C SER A 28 -11.89 -10.70 -12.74
N TRP A 29 -11.61 -11.42 -13.81
CA TRP A 29 -10.25 -11.58 -14.34
C TRP A 29 -9.67 -10.28 -14.89
N SER A 30 -10.46 -9.47 -15.58
CA SER A 30 -10.00 -8.16 -16.08
C SER A 30 -9.67 -7.20 -14.94
N HIS A 31 -10.48 -7.19 -13.88
CA HIS A 31 -10.19 -6.40 -12.68
C HIS A 31 -8.94 -6.89 -11.95
N ALA A 32 -8.79 -8.19 -11.76
CA ALA A 32 -7.60 -8.78 -11.15
C ALA A 32 -6.33 -8.44 -11.94
N PHE A 33 -6.39 -8.57 -13.27
CA PHE A 33 -5.28 -8.18 -14.14
C PHE A 33 -4.97 -6.68 -14.06
N GLY A 34 -6.00 -5.82 -14.04
CA GLY A 34 -5.85 -4.38 -13.88
C GLY A 34 -5.19 -3.99 -12.55
N ILE A 35 -5.56 -4.65 -11.45
CA ILE A 35 -4.95 -4.44 -10.13
C ILE A 35 -3.46 -4.83 -10.16
N VAL A 36 -3.12 -6.01 -10.69
CA VAL A 36 -1.73 -6.45 -10.80
C VAL A 36 -0.92 -5.48 -11.63
N LEU A 37 -1.45 -5.03 -12.77
CA LEU A 37 -0.78 -4.08 -13.65
C LEU A 37 -0.57 -2.72 -12.99
N ALA A 38 -1.57 -2.23 -12.24
CA ALA A 38 -1.48 -0.98 -11.49
C ALA A 38 -0.43 -1.06 -10.37
N VAL A 39 -0.38 -2.17 -9.63
CA VAL A 39 0.63 -2.39 -8.59
C VAL A 39 2.03 -2.44 -9.20
N VAL A 40 2.24 -3.19 -10.27
CA VAL A 40 3.55 -3.30 -10.94
C VAL A 40 3.98 -1.94 -11.51
N ALA A 41 3.11 -1.28 -12.27
CA ALA A 41 3.41 0.02 -12.86
C ALA A 41 3.68 1.09 -11.79
N GLY A 42 2.87 1.13 -10.73
CA GLY A 42 3.06 2.05 -9.61
C GLY A 42 4.38 1.79 -8.88
N THR A 43 4.72 0.54 -8.63
CA THR A 43 5.99 0.16 -7.99
C THR A 43 7.19 0.57 -8.86
N VAL A 44 7.16 0.26 -10.14
CA VAL A 44 8.22 0.65 -11.08
C VAL A 44 8.38 2.17 -11.12
N PHE A 45 7.28 2.91 -11.22
CA PHE A 45 7.29 4.37 -11.21
C PHE A 45 7.91 4.94 -9.94
N ILE A 46 7.49 4.44 -8.75
CA ILE A 46 8.03 4.88 -7.46
C ILE A 46 9.53 4.59 -7.37
N VAL A 47 9.97 3.39 -7.79
CA VAL A 47 11.40 3.03 -7.79
C VAL A 47 12.21 3.97 -8.68
N TRP A 48 11.74 4.26 -9.90
CA TRP A 48 12.41 5.18 -10.81
C TRP A 48 12.47 6.60 -10.27
N CYS A 49 11.38 7.11 -9.70
CA CYS A 49 11.36 8.43 -9.04
C CYS A 49 12.33 8.49 -7.86
N SER A 50 12.37 7.42 -7.06
CA SER A 50 13.29 7.33 -5.92
C SER A 50 14.76 7.31 -6.36
N LEU A 51 15.09 6.54 -7.39
CA LEU A 51 16.44 6.50 -7.95
C LEU A 51 16.86 7.84 -8.55
N ALA A 52 15.96 8.51 -9.27
CA ALA A 52 16.23 9.85 -9.84
C ALA A 52 16.44 10.91 -8.75
N ALA A 53 15.68 10.84 -7.65
CA ALA A 53 15.78 11.76 -6.52
C ALA A 53 16.93 11.40 -5.56
N PHE A 54 17.47 10.21 -5.63
CA PHE A 54 18.46 9.73 -4.66
C PHE A 54 19.74 10.56 -4.63
N LYS A 55 20.31 10.86 -5.81
CA LYS A 55 21.54 11.64 -5.88
C LYS A 55 21.34 13.10 -5.40
N PRO A 56 20.36 13.86 -5.88
CA PRO A 56 20.07 15.19 -5.34
C PRO A 56 19.77 15.18 -3.84
N LEU A 57 19.08 14.16 -3.34
CA LEU A 57 18.80 14.00 -1.91
C LEU A 57 20.11 13.83 -1.12
N MET A 58 21.00 12.95 -1.55
CA MET A 58 22.27 12.70 -0.87
C MET A 58 23.19 13.91 -0.90
N ASP A 59 23.16 14.71 -1.95
CA ASP A 59 23.98 15.91 -2.10
C ASP A 59 23.45 17.10 -1.28
N SER A 60 22.15 17.13 -0.97
CA SER A 60 21.45 18.24 -0.31
C SER A 60 21.15 18.03 1.17
N VAL A 61 21.12 16.78 1.61
CA VAL A 61 20.70 16.41 2.95
C VAL A 61 21.89 16.15 3.86
N SER A 62 21.77 16.52 5.13
CA SER A 62 22.84 16.30 6.11
C SER A 62 23.09 14.81 6.34
N PRO A 63 24.35 14.42 6.64
CA PRO A 63 24.67 13.03 7.02
C PRO A 63 23.85 12.52 8.22
N ILE A 64 23.45 13.44 9.11
CA ILE A 64 22.62 13.12 10.29
C ILE A 64 21.21 12.72 9.86
N ALA A 65 20.58 13.52 8.99
CA ALA A 65 19.25 13.19 8.47
C ALA A 65 19.25 11.89 7.65
N ILE A 66 20.31 11.63 6.86
CA ILE A 66 20.49 10.38 6.14
C ILE A 66 20.55 9.20 7.13
N GLY A 67 21.28 9.35 8.24
CA GLY A 67 21.37 8.35 9.30
C GLY A 67 19.99 8.01 9.88
N TRP A 68 19.14 9.01 10.12
CA TRP A 68 17.78 8.82 10.61
C TRP A 68 16.86 8.14 9.57
N ILE A 69 17.01 8.46 8.28
CA ILE A 69 16.26 7.79 7.19
C ILE A 69 16.66 6.31 7.09
N ILE A 70 17.94 6.00 7.24
CA ILE A 70 18.39 4.61 7.26
C ILE A 70 17.84 3.88 8.49
N ALA A 71 17.87 4.49 9.67
CA ALA A 71 17.31 3.91 10.90
C ALA A 71 15.80 3.64 10.78
N GLU A 72 15.05 4.54 10.16
CA GLU A 72 13.64 4.36 9.80
C GLU A 72 13.45 3.11 8.93
N GLY A 73 14.20 2.99 7.83
CA GLY A 73 14.11 1.86 6.91
C GLY A 73 14.42 0.53 7.61
N VAL A 74 15.46 0.49 8.46
CA VAL A 74 15.82 -0.68 9.26
C VAL A 74 14.71 -1.06 10.24
N ALA A 75 14.09 -0.07 10.90
CA ALA A 75 12.98 -0.31 11.81
C ALA A 75 11.77 -0.92 11.10
N TYR A 76 11.35 -0.36 9.95
CA TYR A 76 10.23 -0.90 9.18
C TYR A 76 10.50 -2.30 8.64
N ILE A 77 11.68 -2.55 8.07
CA ILE A 77 12.06 -3.87 7.56
C ILE A 77 12.07 -4.89 8.70
N THR A 78 12.64 -4.53 9.84
CA THR A 78 12.70 -5.42 11.02
C THR A 78 11.29 -5.75 11.51
N GLY A 79 10.40 -4.75 11.61
CA GLY A 79 9.01 -4.96 11.97
C GLY A 79 8.29 -5.89 11.00
N ALA A 80 8.46 -5.68 9.70
CA ALA A 80 7.86 -6.52 8.66
C ALA A 80 8.37 -7.97 8.71
N LEU A 81 9.66 -8.17 8.96
CA LEU A 81 10.24 -9.50 9.12
C LEU A 81 9.66 -10.22 10.35
N PHE A 82 9.55 -9.55 11.49
CA PHE A 82 8.93 -10.14 12.67
C PHE A 82 7.47 -10.51 12.42
N TYR A 83 6.73 -9.67 11.72
CA TYR A 83 5.35 -9.96 11.38
C TYR A 83 5.22 -11.16 10.43
N THR A 84 6.09 -11.26 9.43
CA THR A 84 6.01 -12.30 8.39
C THR A 84 6.46 -13.67 8.90
N PHE A 85 7.55 -13.72 9.69
CA PHE A 85 8.15 -14.98 10.10
C PHE A 85 7.60 -15.55 11.40
N ASN A 86 6.87 -14.79 12.20
CA ASN A 86 6.45 -15.21 13.52
C ASN A 86 4.92 -15.23 13.64
N ARG A 87 4.34 -16.43 13.61
CA ARG A 87 2.88 -16.65 13.80
C ARG A 87 2.43 -16.64 15.28
N ARG A 88 3.24 -16.11 16.20
CA ARG A 88 2.90 -16.09 17.63
C ARG A 88 1.94 -14.95 17.95
N ARG A 89 1.12 -15.15 18.99
CA ARG A 89 0.30 -14.07 19.58
C ARG A 89 1.20 -12.89 19.94
N PHE A 90 0.71 -11.67 19.79
CA PHE A 90 1.43 -10.41 20.06
C PHE A 90 2.46 -9.95 19.01
N MET A 91 2.76 -10.71 17.96
CA MET A 91 3.70 -10.25 16.92
C MET A 91 3.17 -9.06 16.14
N HIS A 92 1.85 -8.94 16.02
CA HIS A 92 1.20 -7.76 15.46
C HIS A 92 1.47 -6.49 16.31
N THR A 93 1.46 -6.62 17.64
CA THR A 93 1.80 -5.52 18.55
C THR A 93 3.28 -5.14 18.43
N VAL A 94 4.18 -6.13 18.33
CA VAL A 94 5.61 -5.88 18.12
C VAL A 94 5.84 -5.14 16.80
N PHE A 95 5.17 -5.53 15.73
CA PHE A 95 5.21 -4.81 14.46
C PHE A 95 4.84 -3.33 14.63
N HIS A 96 3.77 -3.00 15.35
CA HIS A 96 3.38 -1.61 15.61
C HIS A 96 4.43 -0.82 16.39
N PHE A 97 5.17 -1.45 17.31
CA PHE A 97 6.30 -0.79 17.98
C PHE A 97 7.40 -0.41 17.00
N PHE A 98 7.77 -1.29 16.07
CA PHE A 98 8.75 -0.97 15.04
C PHE A 98 8.27 0.11 14.07
N VAL A 99 7.00 0.10 13.72
CA VAL A 99 6.37 1.17 12.90
C VAL A 99 6.44 2.51 13.64
N LEU A 100 6.17 2.53 14.94
CA LEU A 100 6.27 3.75 15.74
C LEU A 100 7.71 4.27 15.82
N ILE A 101 8.69 3.41 16.05
CA ILE A 101 10.10 3.77 16.05
C ILE A 101 10.50 4.35 14.67
N GLY A 102 10.14 3.71 13.58
CA GLY A 102 10.39 4.19 12.23
C GLY A 102 9.78 5.59 12.01
N SER A 103 8.54 5.80 12.43
CA SER A 103 7.86 7.11 12.33
C SER A 103 8.56 8.20 13.13
N ILE A 104 9.07 7.90 14.31
CA ILE A 104 9.86 8.84 15.12
C ILE A 104 11.16 9.21 14.40
N CYS A 105 11.88 8.22 13.86
CA CYS A 105 13.09 8.46 13.07
C CYS A 105 12.80 9.36 11.86
N HIS A 106 11.68 9.13 11.18
CA HIS A 106 11.23 9.96 10.06
C HIS A 106 11.02 11.42 10.47
N ILE A 107 10.29 11.65 11.57
CA ILE A 107 10.04 13.00 12.09
C ILE A 107 11.34 13.73 12.42
N ILE A 108 12.31 13.04 13.03
CA ILE A 108 13.61 13.62 13.38
C ILE A 108 14.40 13.95 12.10
N ALA A 109 14.38 13.08 11.09
CA ALA A 109 15.04 13.34 9.81
C ALA A 109 14.46 14.57 9.12
N VAL A 110 13.13 14.66 9.04
CA VAL A 110 12.43 15.82 8.44
C VAL A 110 12.72 17.08 9.22
N TRP A 111 12.73 17.03 10.53
CA TRP A 111 13.07 18.17 11.39
C TRP A 111 14.50 18.70 11.10
N ASP A 112 15.51 17.80 11.04
CA ASP A 112 16.89 18.18 10.75
C ASP A 112 17.02 18.81 9.35
N ILE A 113 16.28 18.32 8.36
CA ILE A 113 16.24 18.89 7.01
C ILE A 113 15.64 20.30 7.05
N LEU A 114 14.51 20.48 7.70
CA LEU A 114 13.81 21.77 7.75
C LEU A 114 14.64 22.84 8.46
N VAL A 115 15.24 22.49 9.59
CA VAL A 115 16.10 23.44 10.34
C VAL A 115 17.30 23.89 9.51
N LYS A 116 17.88 23.02 8.68
CA LYS A 116 19.00 23.38 7.81
C LYS A 116 18.62 24.16 6.56
N LEU A 117 17.36 24.11 6.16
CA LEU A 117 16.86 24.96 5.07
C LEU A 117 16.58 26.39 5.52
N GLU A 118 16.42 26.60 6.82
CA GLU A 118 16.16 27.94 7.41
C GLU A 118 17.44 28.76 7.69
N TYR A 119 18.58 28.08 7.76
CA TYR A 119 19.91 28.66 8.03
C TYR A 119 20.89 28.39 6.90
#